data_2570daa0a3a07ec07222bd0a90024336
#
_entry.id   2570daa0a3a07ec07222bd0a90024336
#
_cell.length_a   1.000
_cell.length_b   1.000
_cell.length_c   1.000
_cell.angle_alpha   90.00
_cell.angle_beta   90.00
_cell.angle_gamma   90.00
#
_symmetry.space_group_name_H-M   'P 1'
#
loop_
_entity.id
_entity.type
_entity.pdbx_description
1 polymer ?
#
loop_
_entity_poly.entity_id
_entity_poly.type
_entity_poly.pdbx_seq_one_letter_code
_entity_poly.pdbx_strand_id
1 'polypeptide(L)'
;MYNSPEERAMIHAVAGNESVPGVVVGIGSDVPNNPQAARFRQKYNIRGPFAVYVGRIDQNKGCTELFDFFGGYLKDPAGKLSLILIGNTLLPIPEHQRIRHLGFLDDTDKFDAMAAADVLIMPSYYESLSMVALEAWALGRPVLANGKCDVLKGQCLRSSAGLFYETLGEFIGTLEAIEQNRWLAGSLGRNGRQYFRDHYDWPVIERKYLEMFARLKQETPAATTDPLPGWFDRRRQDLPAAQDVLAKLPKGPAGRHG
;
A
#
# COMPACT_ATOMS: atom_id res chain seq x y z
N MET A 1 -18.69 2.66 2.10
CA MET A 1 -17.66 1.67 2.47
C MET A 1 -16.33 2.36 2.52
N TYR A 2 -15.45 1.93 3.43
CA TYR A 2 -14.13 2.53 3.65
C TYR A 2 -13.06 1.44 3.67
N ASN A 3 -11.84 1.80 3.30
CA ASN A 3 -10.70 0.89 3.32
C ASN A 3 -10.06 0.79 4.70
N SER A 4 -10.10 1.89 5.47
CA SER A 4 -9.52 1.94 6.81
C SER A 4 -10.37 2.80 7.76
N PRO A 5 -10.20 2.63 9.09
CA PRO A 5 -10.84 3.51 10.08
C PRO A 5 -10.43 4.97 9.94
N GLU A 6 -9.16 5.24 9.57
CA GLU A 6 -8.61 6.57 9.38
C GLU A 6 -9.23 7.25 8.15
N GLU A 7 -9.37 6.52 7.02
CA GLU A 7 -10.07 7.01 5.84
C GLU A 7 -11.52 7.37 6.19
N ARG A 8 -12.21 6.50 6.92
CA ARG A 8 -13.57 6.78 7.41
C ARG A 8 -13.62 8.06 8.25
N ALA A 9 -12.73 8.19 9.23
CA ALA A 9 -12.68 9.37 10.10
C ALA A 9 -12.42 10.65 9.31
N MET A 10 -11.48 10.62 8.35
CA MET A 10 -11.19 11.74 7.48
C MET A 10 -12.41 12.15 6.64
N ILE A 11 -13.08 11.18 6.01
CA ILE A 11 -14.25 11.46 5.16
C ILE A 11 -15.40 12.03 6.01
N HIS A 12 -15.64 11.50 7.20
CA HIS A 12 -16.65 12.04 8.11
C HIS A 12 -16.34 13.48 8.51
N ALA A 13 -15.09 13.77 8.87
CA ALA A 13 -14.66 15.12 9.25
C ALA A 13 -14.82 16.15 8.11
N VAL A 14 -14.58 15.74 6.86
CA VAL A 14 -14.68 16.63 5.68
C VAL A 14 -16.11 16.75 5.19
N ALA A 15 -16.86 15.65 5.17
CA ALA A 15 -18.19 15.61 4.56
C ALA A 15 -19.34 15.84 5.55
N GLY A 16 -19.10 15.80 6.87
CA GLY A 16 -20.14 15.92 7.90
C GLY A 16 -21.22 14.86 7.80
N ASN A 17 -20.83 13.64 7.41
CA ASN A 17 -21.76 12.56 7.07
C ASN A 17 -21.77 11.41 8.10
N GLU A 18 -21.53 11.69 9.37
CA GLU A 18 -21.48 10.69 10.46
C GLU A 18 -22.80 9.91 10.61
N SER A 19 -23.92 10.55 10.26
CA SER A 19 -25.24 9.91 10.27
C SER A 19 -25.46 8.89 9.16
N VAL A 20 -24.62 8.90 8.13
CA VAL A 20 -24.73 7.94 7.00
C VAL A 20 -24.13 6.60 7.41
N PRO A 21 -24.92 5.50 7.36
CA PRO A 21 -24.41 4.18 7.69
C PRO A 21 -23.17 3.83 6.84
N GLY A 22 -22.10 3.40 7.49
CA GLY A 22 -20.86 3.07 6.83
C GLY A 22 -20.10 1.94 7.52
N VAL A 23 -19.34 1.17 6.77
CA VAL A 23 -18.56 0.06 7.27
C VAL A 23 -17.14 0.09 6.70
N VAL A 24 -16.16 -0.27 7.51
CA VAL A 24 -14.78 -0.51 7.07
C VAL A 24 -14.68 -1.96 6.60
N VAL A 25 -14.52 -2.15 5.32
CA VAL A 25 -14.40 -3.48 4.70
C VAL A 25 -12.94 -3.79 4.39
N GLY A 26 -12.23 -2.84 3.79
CA GLY A 26 -10.91 -3.07 3.22
C GLY A 26 -10.96 -3.79 1.88
N ILE A 27 -9.80 -4.28 1.44
CA ILE A 27 -9.62 -5.02 0.18
C ILE A 27 -8.74 -6.23 0.47
N GLY A 28 -9.06 -7.40 -0.07
CA GLY A 28 -8.22 -8.58 -0.02
C GLY A 28 -7.03 -8.48 -0.98
N SER A 29 -6.02 -9.30 -0.77
CA SER A 29 -4.90 -9.43 -1.68
C SER A 29 -4.60 -10.89 -1.98
N ASP A 30 -4.30 -11.18 -3.26
CA ASP A 30 -3.88 -12.50 -3.72
C ASP A 30 -2.36 -12.65 -3.53
N VAL A 31 -1.97 -13.23 -2.41
CA VAL A 31 -0.57 -13.49 -2.10
C VAL A 31 -0.26 -14.96 -2.34
N PRO A 32 0.78 -15.29 -3.13
CA PRO A 32 1.12 -16.68 -3.41
C PRO A 32 1.54 -17.43 -2.14
N ASN A 33 1.10 -18.68 -2.03
CA ASN A 33 1.36 -19.50 -0.84
C ASN A 33 2.83 -19.88 -0.67
N ASN A 34 3.62 -19.86 -1.73
CA ASN A 34 5.00 -20.35 -1.70
C ASN A 34 5.97 -19.49 -2.52
N PRO A 35 6.16 -18.21 -2.17
CA PRO A 35 7.17 -17.39 -2.83
C PRO A 35 8.58 -17.89 -2.50
N GLN A 36 9.48 -17.81 -3.48
CA GLN A 36 10.80 -18.42 -3.41
C GLN A 36 11.90 -17.38 -3.16
N ALA A 37 12.17 -17.06 -1.89
CA ALA A 37 13.20 -16.10 -1.49
C ALA A 37 14.59 -16.42 -2.09
N ALA A 38 14.95 -17.71 -2.15
CA ALA A 38 16.24 -18.14 -2.72
C ALA A 38 16.32 -17.85 -4.23
N ARG A 39 15.21 -18.06 -4.98
CA ARG A 39 15.13 -17.75 -6.41
C ARG A 39 15.40 -16.29 -6.69
N PHE A 40 14.77 -15.39 -5.93
CA PHE A 40 15.02 -13.95 -6.06
C PHE A 40 16.48 -13.60 -5.80
N ARG A 41 17.04 -14.07 -4.68
CA ARG A 41 18.45 -13.79 -4.32
C ARG A 41 19.42 -14.27 -5.40
N GLN A 42 19.19 -15.44 -5.97
CA GLN A 42 20.01 -15.98 -7.05
C GLN A 42 19.86 -15.18 -8.35
N LYS A 43 18.61 -14.95 -8.79
CA LYS A 43 18.31 -14.25 -10.06
C LYS A 43 18.88 -12.85 -10.10
N TYR A 44 18.77 -12.11 -9.00
CA TYR A 44 19.21 -10.71 -8.91
C TYR A 44 20.57 -10.53 -8.24
N ASN A 45 21.27 -11.62 -7.92
CA ASN A 45 22.55 -11.59 -7.20
C ASN A 45 22.50 -10.71 -5.94
N ILE A 46 21.47 -10.93 -5.09
CA ILE A 46 21.29 -10.22 -3.82
C ILE A 46 21.97 -10.99 -2.70
N ARG A 47 23.00 -10.36 -2.11
CA ARG A 47 23.75 -10.91 -0.97
C ARG A 47 23.49 -10.08 0.28
N GLY A 48 23.43 -10.75 1.44
CA GLY A 48 23.21 -10.08 2.72
C GLY A 48 21.77 -9.66 2.97
N PRO A 49 21.52 -8.96 4.09
CA PRO A 49 20.21 -8.49 4.49
C PRO A 49 19.80 -7.25 3.66
N PHE A 50 18.47 -7.07 3.49
CA PHE A 50 17.99 -5.91 2.76
C PHE A 50 16.58 -5.49 3.17
N ALA A 51 16.37 -4.19 3.14
CA ALA A 51 15.05 -3.59 3.14
C ALA A 51 14.52 -3.49 1.72
N VAL A 52 13.22 -3.71 1.51
CA VAL A 52 12.59 -3.58 0.21
C VAL A 52 11.57 -2.44 0.21
N TYR A 53 11.54 -1.70 -0.87
CA TYR A 53 10.44 -0.80 -1.24
C TYR A 53 9.78 -1.33 -2.51
N VAL A 54 8.44 -1.38 -2.52
CA VAL A 54 7.65 -1.81 -3.67
C VAL A 54 6.60 -0.76 -3.98
N GLY A 55 6.64 -0.20 -5.18
CA GLY A 55 5.70 0.81 -5.63
C GLY A 55 6.31 1.79 -6.62
N ARG A 56 5.51 2.74 -7.09
CA ARG A 56 6.03 3.82 -7.92
C ARG A 56 6.97 4.70 -7.10
N ILE A 57 8.18 4.91 -7.62
CA ILE A 57 9.21 5.70 -6.94
C ILE A 57 9.00 7.16 -7.34
N ASP A 58 8.29 7.90 -6.51
CA ASP A 58 7.99 9.30 -6.71
C ASP A 58 7.93 10.09 -5.38
N GLN A 59 7.83 11.41 -5.49
CA GLN A 59 7.76 12.30 -4.35
C GLN A 59 6.49 12.08 -3.50
N ASN A 60 5.33 11.81 -4.14
CA ASN A 60 4.06 11.60 -3.43
C ASN A 60 4.06 10.33 -2.57
N LYS A 61 4.87 9.34 -2.99
CA LYS A 61 5.10 8.11 -2.24
C LYS A 61 6.21 8.24 -1.19
N GLY A 62 6.70 9.46 -0.92
CA GLY A 62 7.70 9.72 0.11
C GLY A 62 9.11 9.23 -0.22
N CYS A 63 9.40 8.90 -1.50
CA CYS A 63 10.68 8.32 -1.87
C CYS A 63 11.85 9.28 -1.72
N THR A 64 11.63 10.59 -1.81
CA THR A 64 12.67 11.59 -1.55
C THR A 64 13.15 11.50 -0.09
N GLU A 65 12.21 11.52 0.87
CA GLU A 65 12.53 11.35 2.30
C GLU A 65 13.19 9.98 2.57
N LEU A 66 12.69 8.91 1.91
CA LEU A 66 13.30 7.58 2.02
C LEU A 66 14.78 7.60 1.61
N PHE A 67 15.12 8.27 0.51
CA PHE A 67 16.51 8.34 0.03
C PHE A 67 17.39 9.11 0.99
N ASP A 68 16.91 10.23 1.52
CA ASP A 68 17.64 11.04 2.49
C ASP A 68 17.86 10.27 3.80
N PHE A 69 16.82 9.60 4.30
CA PHE A 69 16.88 8.86 5.56
C PHE A 69 17.72 7.60 5.44
N PHE A 70 17.58 6.86 4.33
CA PHE A 70 18.42 5.70 4.09
C PHE A 70 19.89 6.12 3.85
N GLY A 71 20.13 7.25 3.20
CA GLY A 71 21.45 7.87 3.12
C GLY A 71 22.04 8.20 4.49
N GLY A 72 21.22 8.62 5.44
CA GLY A 72 21.61 8.78 6.84
C GLY A 72 22.01 7.46 7.51
N TYR A 73 21.18 6.41 7.34
CA TYR A 73 21.46 5.06 7.84
C TYR A 73 22.77 4.48 7.26
N LEU A 74 23.08 4.78 6.00
CA LEU A 74 24.30 4.29 5.34
C LEU A 74 25.60 4.88 5.92
N LYS A 75 25.52 5.98 6.69
CA LYS A 75 26.69 6.60 7.36
C LYS A 75 27.15 5.80 8.57
N ASP A 76 26.28 4.97 9.14
CA ASP A 76 26.66 4.08 10.23
C ASP A 76 27.28 2.79 9.65
N PRO A 77 28.57 2.51 9.98
CA PRO A 77 29.23 1.28 9.53
C PRO A 77 28.63 0.01 10.16
N ALA A 78 27.89 0.10 11.24
CA ALA A 78 27.24 -1.03 11.90
C ALA A 78 26.01 -1.52 11.13
N GLY A 79 25.31 -0.63 10.42
CA GLY A 79 24.16 -0.96 9.59
C GLY A 79 24.57 -1.82 8.38
N LYS A 80 23.87 -2.94 8.14
CA LYS A 80 24.20 -3.91 7.08
C LYS A 80 23.16 -3.99 5.98
N LEU A 81 21.95 -3.44 6.18
CA LEU A 81 20.87 -3.51 5.21
C LEU A 81 21.23 -2.79 3.90
N SER A 82 20.92 -3.43 2.80
CA SER A 82 20.80 -2.76 1.49
C SER A 82 19.36 -2.32 1.25
N LEU A 83 19.15 -1.36 0.38
CA LEU A 83 17.81 -0.95 -0.06
C LEU A 83 17.58 -1.45 -1.49
N ILE A 84 16.55 -2.27 -1.65
CA ILE A 84 16.09 -2.75 -2.95
C ILE A 84 14.81 -2.02 -3.31
N LEU A 85 14.82 -1.35 -4.46
CA LEU A 85 13.69 -0.57 -4.97
C LEU A 85 13.06 -1.31 -6.15
N ILE A 86 11.75 -1.55 -6.07
CA ILE A 86 10.97 -2.26 -7.10
C ILE A 86 9.83 -1.36 -7.55
N GLY A 87 9.77 -1.10 -8.86
CA GLY A 87 8.75 -0.29 -9.51
C GLY A 87 9.32 0.74 -10.46
N ASN A 88 8.44 1.43 -11.18
CA ASN A 88 8.83 2.51 -12.08
C ASN A 88 9.27 3.74 -11.30
N THR A 89 10.28 4.44 -11.80
CA THR A 89 10.81 5.64 -11.15
C THR A 89 10.49 6.91 -11.93
N LEU A 90 10.15 7.96 -11.18
CA LEU A 90 10.05 9.34 -11.65
C LEU A 90 11.10 10.24 -10.98
N LEU A 91 11.94 9.67 -10.14
CA LEU A 91 13.01 10.36 -9.41
C LEU A 91 14.37 9.76 -9.75
N PRO A 92 15.46 10.54 -9.72
CA PRO A 92 16.79 9.99 -9.77
C PRO A 92 17.03 9.08 -8.56
N ILE A 93 17.63 7.92 -8.80
CA ILE A 93 17.99 6.98 -7.74
C ILE A 93 19.38 7.36 -7.22
N PRO A 94 19.60 7.46 -5.90
CA PRO A 94 20.92 7.73 -5.35
C PRO A 94 21.95 6.67 -5.75
N GLU A 95 23.12 7.10 -6.22
CA GLU A 95 24.21 6.21 -6.55
C GLU A 95 24.93 5.73 -5.29
N HIS A 96 24.68 4.49 -4.89
CA HIS A 96 25.35 3.85 -3.77
C HIS A 96 25.32 2.35 -3.91
N GLN A 97 26.43 1.65 -3.56
CA GLN A 97 26.56 0.19 -3.70
C GLN A 97 25.48 -0.63 -2.95
N ARG A 98 24.89 -0.07 -1.89
CA ARG A 98 23.82 -0.70 -1.10
C ARG A 98 22.42 -0.20 -1.48
N ILE A 99 22.26 0.59 -2.53
CA ILE A 99 20.96 0.99 -3.10
C ILE A 99 20.85 0.42 -4.50
N ARG A 100 19.83 -0.40 -4.75
CA ARG A 100 19.62 -1.01 -6.07
C ARG A 100 18.19 -0.83 -6.52
N HIS A 101 18.03 -0.33 -7.73
CA HIS A 101 16.75 -0.27 -8.40
C HIS A 101 16.65 -1.40 -9.42
N LEU A 102 15.59 -2.22 -9.32
CA LEU A 102 15.38 -3.38 -10.19
C LEU A 102 14.35 -3.12 -11.28
N GLY A 103 13.79 -1.91 -11.33
CA GLY A 103 12.70 -1.59 -12.26
C GLY A 103 11.37 -2.23 -11.83
N PHE A 104 10.43 -2.29 -12.77
CA PHE A 104 9.18 -2.99 -12.57
C PHE A 104 9.40 -4.50 -12.66
N LEU A 105 8.88 -5.24 -11.70
CA LEU A 105 8.93 -6.71 -11.67
C LEU A 105 7.53 -7.27 -11.82
N ASP A 106 7.42 -8.47 -12.39
CA ASP A 106 6.18 -9.24 -12.37
C ASP A 106 5.84 -9.70 -10.94
N ASP A 107 4.62 -10.19 -10.74
CA ASP A 107 4.14 -10.59 -9.42
C ASP A 107 4.98 -11.71 -8.81
N THR A 108 5.48 -12.65 -9.61
CA THR A 108 6.33 -13.74 -9.12
C THR A 108 7.62 -13.19 -8.49
N ASP A 109 8.34 -12.38 -9.22
CA ASP A 109 9.59 -11.77 -8.74
C ASP A 109 9.34 -10.77 -7.61
N LYS A 110 8.24 -10.00 -7.66
CA LYS A 110 7.82 -9.09 -6.59
C LYS A 110 7.62 -9.82 -5.27
N PHE A 111 6.83 -10.89 -5.29
CA PHE A 111 6.55 -11.65 -4.06
C PHE A 111 7.76 -12.44 -3.56
N ASP A 112 8.60 -12.95 -4.46
CA ASP A 112 9.87 -13.56 -4.09
C ASP A 112 10.82 -12.56 -3.43
N ALA A 113 10.88 -11.31 -3.95
CA ALA A 113 11.64 -10.22 -3.36
C ALA A 113 11.15 -9.88 -1.96
N MET A 114 9.83 -9.70 -1.81
CA MET A 114 9.20 -9.41 -0.52
C MET A 114 9.45 -10.53 0.48
N ALA A 115 9.32 -11.79 0.06
CA ALA A 115 9.61 -12.95 0.91
C ALA A 115 11.10 -13.06 1.28
N ALA A 116 12.01 -12.54 0.47
CA ALA A 116 13.44 -12.54 0.73
C ALA A 116 13.91 -11.35 1.60
N ALA A 117 13.11 -10.29 1.70
CA ALA A 117 13.45 -9.08 2.44
C ALA A 117 13.41 -9.28 3.96
N ASP A 118 14.18 -8.50 4.68
CA ASP A 118 14.16 -8.46 6.15
C ASP A 118 13.06 -7.51 6.65
N VAL A 119 12.75 -6.45 5.90
CA VAL A 119 11.72 -5.46 6.22
C VAL A 119 11.19 -4.82 4.94
N LEU A 120 9.89 -4.53 4.89
CA LEU A 120 9.30 -3.62 3.90
C LEU A 120 9.32 -2.20 4.45
N ILE A 121 9.78 -1.22 3.64
CA ILE A 121 9.67 0.21 4.00
C ILE A 121 8.50 0.83 3.22
N MET A 122 7.63 1.52 3.96
CA MET A 122 6.48 2.26 3.43
C MET A 122 6.60 3.75 3.75
N PRO A 123 7.25 4.54 2.88
CA PRO A 123 7.53 5.95 3.15
C PRO A 123 6.38 6.89 2.80
N SER A 124 5.26 6.39 2.26
CA SER A 124 4.13 7.19 1.79
C SER A 124 3.57 8.10 2.87
N TYR A 125 3.27 9.35 2.49
CA TYR A 125 2.56 10.30 3.37
C TYR A 125 1.05 10.07 3.39
N TYR A 126 0.51 9.50 2.30
CA TYR A 126 -0.94 9.33 2.11
C TYR A 126 -1.23 7.94 1.57
N GLU A 127 -2.05 7.20 2.28
CA GLU A 127 -2.60 5.91 1.87
C GLU A 127 -4.06 5.80 2.32
N SER A 128 -4.87 5.07 1.59
CA SER A 128 -6.20 4.67 2.06
C SER A 128 -6.18 3.30 2.73
N LEU A 129 -5.25 2.41 2.31
CA LEU A 129 -5.05 1.07 2.87
C LEU A 129 -3.60 0.62 2.75
N SER A 130 -2.88 0.72 1.73
CA SER A 130 -1.59 0.09 1.43
C SER A 130 -1.64 -1.42 1.24
N MET A 131 -1.95 -1.85 0.01
CA MET A 131 -1.93 -3.27 -0.38
C MET A 131 -0.57 -3.91 -0.16
N VAL A 132 0.51 -3.18 -0.46
CA VAL A 132 1.90 -3.69 -0.32
C VAL A 132 2.26 -4.00 1.13
N ALA A 133 1.78 -3.22 2.10
CA ALA A 133 1.95 -3.52 3.52
C ALA A 133 1.21 -4.81 3.91
N LEU A 134 -0.03 -4.99 3.41
CA LEU A 134 -0.80 -6.21 3.62
C LEU A 134 -0.11 -7.44 3.01
N GLU A 135 0.43 -7.32 1.81
CA GLU A 135 1.21 -8.35 1.13
C GLU A 135 2.45 -8.75 1.95
N ALA A 136 3.19 -7.78 2.48
CA ALA A 136 4.34 -8.03 3.34
C ALA A 136 3.94 -8.79 4.62
N TRP A 137 2.86 -8.38 5.26
CA TRP A 137 2.34 -9.08 6.44
C TRP A 137 1.86 -10.49 6.13
N ALA A 138 1.17 -10.70 5.01
CA ALA A 138 0.80 -12.05 4.56
C ALA A 138 2.03 -12.97 4.41
N LEU A 139 3.15 -12.41 3.95
CA LEU A 139 4.43 -13.10 3.85
C LEU A 139 5.21 -13.17 5.18
N GLY A 140 4.66 -12.62 6.25
CA GLY A 140 5.30 -12.59 7.57
C GLY A 140 6.52 -11.69 7.63
N ARG A 141 6.51 -10.58 6.89
CA ARG A 141 7.57 -9.58 6.90
C ARG A 141 7.16 -8.37 7.73
N PRO A 142 8.05 -7.86 8.59
CA PRO A 142 7.80 -6.62 9.31
C PRO A 142 7.72 -5.45 8.34
N VAL A 143 6.98 -4.42 8.74
CA VAL A 143 6.86 -3.17 7.99
C VAL A 143 7.45 -2.02 8.81
N LEU A 144 8.25 -1.18 8.17
CA LEU A 144 8.66 0.12 8.68
C LEU A 144 7.91 1.20 7.91
N ALA A 145 7.04 1.92 8.58
CA ALA A 145 6.10 2.85 7.97
C ALA A 145 6.39 4.31 8.32
N ASN A 146 6.02 5.23 7.43
CA ASN A 146 6.01 6.64 7.74
C ASN A 146 4.89 6.96 8.74
N GLY A 147 5.24 7.42 9.93
CA GLY A 147 4.32 7.76 11.02
C GLY A 147 3.46 9.00 10.75
N LYS A 148 3.84 9.82 9.76
CA LYS A 148 3.04 10.96 9.30
C LYS A 148 1.82 10.54 8.47
N CYS A 149 1.75 9.26 8.06
CA CYS A 149 0.58 8.67 7.41
C CYS A 149 -0.29 7.97 8.45
N ASP A 150 -1.41 8.57 8.83
CA ASP A 150 -2.32 8.04 9.86
C ASP A 150 -2.75 6.59 9.57
N VAL A 151 -3.03 6.26 8.31
CA VAL A 151 -3.43 4.91 7.90
C VAL A 151 -2.32 3.90 8.16
N LEU A 152 -1.09 4.18 7.75
CA LEU A 152 0.06 3.29 7.97
C LEU A 152 0.38 3.14 9.45
N LYS A 153 0.42 4.25 10.19
CA LYS A 153 0.61 4.27 11.64
C LYS A 153 -0.48 3.46 12.36
N GLY A 154 -1.74 3.72 12.02
CA GLY A 154 -2.89 3.00 12.57
C GLY A 154 -2.85 1.49 12.27
N GLN A 155 -2.45 1.10 11.06
CA GLN A 155 -2.27 -0.31 10.71
C GLN A 155 -1.13 -0.96 11.51
N CYS A 156 0.02 -0.30 11.68
CA CYS A 156 1.12 -0.80 12.49
C CYS A 156 0.69 -1.03 13.94
N LEU A 157 -0.05 -0.08 14.52
CA LEU A 157 -0.56 -0.18 15.89
C LEU A 157 -1.56 -1.34 16.04
N ARG A 158 -2.55 -1.44 15.15
CA ARG A 158 -3.58 -2.51 15.21
C ARG A 158 -3.02 -3.89 14.98
N SER A 159 -2.07 -4.01 14.07
CA SER A 159 -1.46 -5.30 13.74
C SER A 159 -0.38 -5.74 14.71
N SER A 160 0.25 -4.79 15.43
CA SER A 160 1.51 -5.02 16.15
C SER A 160 2.57 -5.71 15.26
N ALA A 161 2.57 -5.37 13.96
CA ALA A 161 3.35 -6.03 12.92
C ALA A 161 4.29 -5.10 12.16
N GLY A 162 4.34 -3.85 12.58
CA GLY A 162 5.21 -2.83 12.01
C GLY A 162 5.63 -1.84 13.06
N LEU A 163 6.69 -1.14 12.75
CA LEU A 163 7.16 0.03 13.47
C LEU A 163 6.98 1.24 12.56
N PHE A 164 7.00 2.43 13.13
CA PHE A 164 6.86 3.66 12.35
C PHE A 164 7.87 4.71 12.81
N TYR A 165 8.15 5.66 11.91
CA TYR A 165 9.08 6.75 12.14
C TYR A 165 8.47 8.08 11.69
N GLU A 166 8.86 9.16 12.31
CA GLU A 166 8.53 10.53 11.88
C GLU A 166 9.80 11.37 11.64
N THR A 167 10.93 10.90 12.18
CA THR A 167 12.24 11.57 12.11
C THR A 167 13.32 10.64 11.59
N LEU A 168 14.44 11.21 11.12
CA LEU A 168 15.62 10.46 10.71
C LEU A 168 16.16 9.55 11.84
N GLY A 169 16.20 10.06 13.07
CA GLY A 169 16.70 9.29 14.21
C GLY A 169 15.84 8.07 14.51
N GLU A 170 14.52 8.21 14.45
CA GLU A 170 13.58 7.10 14.60
C GLU A 170 13.69 6.10 13.45
N PHE A 171 13.85 6.58 12.20
CA PHE A 171 14.04 5.72 11.06
C PHE A 171 15.28 4.83 11.22
N ILE A 172 16.43 5.43 11.57
CA ILE A 172 17.67 4.70 11.77
C ILE A 172 17.53 3.72 12.94
N GLY A 173 17.13 4.18 14.11
CA GLY A 173 17.01 3.32 15.29
C GLY A 173 16.01 2.18 15.10
N THR A 174 14.96 2.39 14.32
CA THR A 174 13.96 1.35 14.02
C THR A 174 14.52 0.30 13.04
N LEU A 175 15.25 0.72 12.00
CA LEU A 175 15.92 -0.21 11.10
C LEU A 175 16.95 -1.07 11.84
N GLU A 176 17.76 -0.45 12.70
CA GLU A 176 18.74 -1.14 13.54
C GLU A 176 18.07 -2.15 14.47
N ALA A 177 16.96 -1.76 15.12
CA ALA A 177 16.22 -2.65 16.00
C ALA A 177 15.71 -3.90 15.27
N ILE A 178 15.17 -3.75 14.04
CA ILE A 178 14.73 -4.87 13.22
C ILE A 178 15.93 -5.72 12.76
N GLU A 179 17.02 -5.09 12.35
CA GLU A 179 18.22 -5.78 11.85
C GLU A 179 18.92 -6.59 12.94
N GLN A 180 19.09 -6.00 14.12
CA GLN A 180 19.87 -6.59 15.21
C GLN A 180 19.06 -7.58 16.06
N ASN A 181 17.73 -7.46 16.07
CA ASN A 181 16.87 -8.27 16.91
C ASN A 181 15.97 -9.20 16.08
N ARG A 182 16.49 -10.40 15.78
CA ARG A 182 15.74 -11.43 15.05
C ARG A 182 14.45 -11.87 15.73
N TRP A 183 14.40 -11.82 17.07
CA TRP A 183 13.18 -12.15 17.79
C TRP A 183 12.09 -11.08 17.53
N LEU A 184 12.46 -9.81 17.59
CA LEU A 184 11.56 -8.69 17.27
C LEU A 184 11.05 -8.82 15.84
N ALA A 185 11.93 -8.92 14.85
CA ALA A 185 11.57 -9.06 13.45
C ALA A 185 10.64 -10.26 13.20
N GLY A 186 10.96 -11.40 13.80
CA GLY A 186 10.12 -12.61 13.73
C GLY A 186 8.76 -12.45 14.42
N SER A 187 8.69 -11.74 15.54
CA SER A 187 7.42 -11.46 16.22
C SER A 187 6.53 -10.53 15.43
N LEU A 188 7.07 -9.43 14.89
CA LEU A 188 6.35 -8.53 14.00
C LEU A 188 5.83 -9.28 12.76
N GLY A 189 6.64 -10.14 12.16
CA GLY A 189 6.23 -10.95 11.01
C GLY A 189 5.09 -11.93 11.31
N ARG A 190 5.13 -12.62 12.47
CA ARG A 190 4.03 -13.50 12.89
C ARG A 190 2.74 -12.72 13.15
N ASN A 191 2.83 -11.61 13.84
CA ASN A 191 1.68 -10.74 14.11
C ASN A 191 1.05 -10.26 12.80
N GLY A 192 1.88 -9.84 11.83
CA GLY A 192 1.43 -9.40 10.51
C GLY A 192 0.68 -10.49 9.76
N ARG A 193 1.23 -11.71 9.74
CA ARG A 193 0.58 -12.84 9.09
C ARG A 193 -0.77 -13.16 9.72
N GLN A 194 -0.86 -13.11 11.04
CA GLN A 194 -2.12 -13.32 11.75
C GLN A 194 -3.11 -12.19 11.43
N TYR A 195 -2.68 -10.93 11.51
CA TYR A 195 -3.50 -9.77 11.20
C TYR A 195 -4.07 -9.82 9.78
N PHE A 196 -3.23 -10.18 8.78
CA PHE A 196 -3.68 -10.36 7.41
C PHE A 196 -4.78 -11.41 7.31
N ARG A 197 -4.55 -12.60 7.87
CA ARG A 197 -5.52 -13.71 7.85
C ARG A 197 -6.85 -13.36 8.50
N ASP A 198 -6.81 -12.65 9.61
CA ASP A 198 -8.01 -12.33 10.39
C ASP A 198 -8.83 -11.19 9.80
N HIS A 199 -8.20 -10.31 8.98
CA HIS A 199 -8.84 -9.07 8.56
C HIS A 199 -8.88 -8.84 7.05
N TYR A 200 -7.95 -9.42 6.27
CA TYR A 200 -7.73 -9.08 4.86
C TYR A 200 -7.64 -10.27 3.90
N ASP A 201 -7.67 -11.49 4.40
CA ASP A 201 -7.80 -12.66 3.53
C ASP A 201 -9.16 -12.65 2.83
N TRP A 202 -9.21 -13.09 1.57
CA TRP A 202 -10.41 -12.99 0.74
C TRP A 202 -11.67 -13.53 1.41
N PRO A 203 -11.70 -14.71 2.06
CA PRO A 203 -12.90 -15.19 2.75
C PRO A 203 -13.41 -14.24 3.84
N VAL A 204 -12.51 -13.48 4.48
CA VAL A 204 -12.87 -12.48 5.49
C VAL A 204 -13.48 -11.25 4.83
N ILE A 205 -12.88 -10.78 3.75
CA ILE A 205 -13.38 -9.64 2.97
C ILE A 205 -14.75 -9.95 2.37
N GLU A 206 -14.92 -11.11 1.75
CA GLU A 206 -16.22 -11.57 1.20
C GLU A 206 -17.30 -11.59 2.27
N ARG A 207 -17.01 -12.15 3.45
CA ARG A 207 -17.94 -12.17 4.57
C ARG A 207 -18.36 -10.75 4.99
N LYS A 208 -17.43 -9.82 5.12
CA LYS A 208 -17.72 -8.42 5.46
C LYS A 208 -18.67 -7.76 4.42
N TYR A 209 -18.48 -8.05 3.13
CA TYR A 209 -19.39 -7.58 2.07
C TYR A 209 -20.77 -8.19 2.21
N LEU A 210 -20.87 -9.52 2.41
CA LEU A 210 -22.14 -10.21 2.54
C LEU A 210 -22.92 -9.74 3.78
N GLU A 211 -22.24 -9.56 4.91
CA GLU A 211 -22.83 -9.02 6.15
C GLU A 211 -23.37 -7.59 5.92
N MET A 212 -22.59 -6.75 5.22
CA MET A 212 -23.03 -5.40 4.87
C MET A 212 -24.28 -5.42 3.98
N PHE A 213 -24.32 -6.27 2.95
CA PHE A 213 -25.50 -6.39 2.08
C PHE A 213 -26.73 -6.92 2.84
N ALA A 214 -26.52 -7.88 3.74
CA ALA A 214 -27.61 -8.40 4.59
C ALA A 214 -28.17 -7.29 5.50
N ARG A 215 -27.30 -6.49 6.10
CA ARG A 215 -27.67 -5.34 6.91
C ARG A 215 -28.45 -4.29 6.12
N LEU A 216 -27.97 -3.93 4.93
CA LEU A 216 -28.65 -2.96 4.06
C LEU A 216 -30.07 -3.42 3.68
N LYS A 217 -30.27 -4.72 3.43
CA LYS A 217 -31.62 -5.27 3.17
C LYS A 217 -32.57 -5.14 4.34
N GLN A 218 -32.05 -5.21 5.58
CA GLN A 218 -32.87 -5.10 6.79
C GLN A 218 -33.15 -3.64 7.16
N GLU A 219 -32.19 -2.75 6.94
CA GLU A 219 -32.25 -1.34 7.31
C GLU A 219 -32.91 -0.46 6.25
N THR A 220 -33.09 -0.98 5.03
CA THR A 220 -33.79 -0.25 3.98
C THR A 220 -35.30 -0.56 4.09
N PRO A 221 -36.10 0.27 4.81
CA PRO A 221 -37.51 0.36 4.49
C PRO A 221 -37.57 0.74 3.02
N ALA A 222 -38.67 0.46 2.33
CA ALA A 222 -38.91 0.97 0.99
C ALA A 222 -38.97 2.54 1.05
N ALA A 223 -37.88 3.16 1.42
CA ALA A 223 -37.68 4.57 1.32
C ALA A 223 -37.70 4.87 -0.16
N THR A 224 -38.74 5.52 -0.62
CA THR A 224 -38.66 6.38 -1.76
C THR A 224 -37.41 7.24 -1.54
N THR A 225 -36.30 6.84 -2.12
CA THR A 225 -35.16 7.75 -2.23
C THR A 225 -35.72 8.98 -2.91
N ASP A 226 -35.66 10.12 -2.22
CA ASP A 226 -35.89 11.38 -2.91
C ASP A 226 -35.02 11.34 -4.17
N PRO A 227 -35.62 11.62 -5.34
CA PRO A 227 -34.87 11.60 -6.57
C PRO A 227 -33.62 12.46 -6.37
N LEU A 228 -32.46 11.96 -6.75
CA LEU A 228 -31.20 12.69 -6.74
C LEU A 228 -31.46 14.14 -7.16
N PRO A 229 -30.92 15.15 -6.47
CA PRO A 229 -31.22 16.54 -6.71
C PRO A 229 -31.26 16.83 -8.21
N GLY A 230 -32.29 17.48 -8.70
CA GLY A 230 -32.67 17.59 -10.13
C GLY A 230 -31.60 18.14 -11.09
N TRP A 231 -30.37 18.44 -10.61
CA TRP A 231 -29.23 18.71 -11.46
C TRP A 231 -28.70 17.44 -12.17
N PHE A 232 -28.92 16.24 -11.58
CA PHE A 232 -28.57 14.95 -12.21
C PHE A 232 -29.54 14.61 -13.35
N ASP A 233 -30.81 14.88 -13.18
CA ASP A 233 -31.82 14.70 -14.23
C ASP A 233 -31.63 15.70 -15.39
N ARG A 234 -31.30 16.94 -15.07
CA ARG A 234 -31.01 17.96 -16.08
C ARG A 234 -29.73 17.66 -16.89
N ARG A 235 -28.70 17.08 -16.29
CA ARG A 235 -27.47 16.69 -16.99
C ARG A 235 -27.69 15.53 -17.97
N ARG A 236 -28.64 14.64 -17.70
CA ARG A 236 -28.94 13.50 -18.59
C ARG A 236 -29.82 13.86 -19.77
N GLN A 237 -30.65 14.89 -19.66
CA GLN A 237 -31.59 15.27 -20.70
C GLN A 237 -30.96 16.08 -21.84
N ASP A 238 -29.85 16.78 -21.59
CA ASP A 238 -29.18 17.67 -22.56
C ASP A 238 -27.84 17.13 -23.08
N LEU A 239 -27.46 15.90 -22.78
CA LEU A 239 -26.25 15.32 -23.33
C LEU A 239 -26.47 14.92 -24.78
N PRO A 240 -25.61 15.40 -25.72
CA PRO A 240 -25.65 14.91 -27.10
C PRO A 240 -25.38 13.41 -27.13
N ALA A 241 -25.93 12.73 -28.14
CA ALA A 241 -25.68 11.31 -28.33
C ALA A 241 -24.16 11.03 -28.34
N ALA A 242 -23.75 9.92 -27.75
CA ALA A 242 -22.33 9.58 -27.66
C ALA A 242 -21.61 9.63 -29.02
N GLN A 243 -22.30 9.25 -30.10
CA GLN A 243 -21.81 9.32 -31.46
C GLN A 243 -21.51 10.75 -31.92
N ASP A 244 -22.31 11.75 -31.51
CA ASP A 244 -22.10 13.16 -31.84
C ASP A 244 -20.91 13.75 -31.08
N VAL A 245 -20.65 13.26 -29.86
CA VAL A 245 -19.47 13.62 -29.07
C VAL A 245 -18.22 13.02 -29.71
N LEU A 246 -18.26 11.75 -30.05
CA LEU A 246 -17.16 11.04 -30.68
C LEU A 246 -16.78 11.64 -32.05
N ALA A 247 -17.77 12.08 -32.83
CA ALA A 247 -17.55 12.73 -34.12
C ALA A 247 -16.82 14.10 -34.00
N LYS A 248 -16.92 14.75 -32.84
CA LYS A 248 -16.28 16.06 -32.54
C LYS A 248 -14.90 15.94 -31.90
N LEU A 249 -14.49 14.73 -31.49
CA LEU A 249 -13.14 14.53 -30.94
C LEU A 249 -12.09 14.77 -32.03
N PRO A 250 -11.01 15.50 -31.72
CA PRO A 250 -9.91 15.64 -32.65
C PRO A 250 -9.38 14.25 -33.02
N LYS A 251 -9.18 14.00 -34.32
CA LYS A 251 -8.50 12.79 -34.77
C LYS A 251 -7.12 12.79 -34.11
N GLY A 252 -6.84 11.78 -33.30
CA GLY A 252 -5.53 11.62 -32.70
C GLY A 252 -4.41 11.67 -33.73
N PRO A 253 -3.17 11.91 -33.34
CA PRO A 253 -2.05 11.95 -34.28
C PRO A 253 -2.07 10.63 -35.06
N ALA A 254 -2.11 10.73 -36.38
CA ALA A 254 -2.07 9.58 -37.27
C ALA A 254 -0.85 8.74 -36.90
N GLY A 255 -1.04 7.52 -36.46
CA GLY A 255 0.03 6.59 -36.15
C GLY A 255 0.96 6.51 -37.36
N ARG A 256 2.20 6.86 -37.19
CA ARG A 256 3.24 6.56 -38.17
C ARG A 256 3.45 5.05 -38.13
N HIS A 257 2.81 4.37 -39.04
CA HIS A 257 3.25 3.02 -39.39
C HIS A 257 4.53 3.16 -40.17
N GLY A 258 5.60 2.74 -39.58
CA GLY A 258 6.94 2.56 -40.15
C GLY A 258 7.54 1.33 -39.50
#